data_5c3a21ffe85dba543994d50c95c097e9
#
_entry.id   5c3a21ffe85dba543994d50c95c097e9
#
_cell.length_a   1.000
_cell.length_b   1.000
_cell.length_c   1.000
_cell.angle_alpha   90.00
_cell.angle_beta   90.00
_cell.angle_gamma   90.00
#
_symmetry.space_group_name_H-M   'P 1'
#
loop_
_entity.id
_entity.type
_entity.pdbx_description
1 polymer ?
#
loop_
_entity_poly.entity_id
_entity_poly.type
_entity_poly.pdbx_seq_one_letter_code
_entity_poly.pdbx_strand_id
1 'polypeptide(L)'
;MDLRTLWDQHRAAAWPKFSSSSEGELMTLDTVISGCATYYFDERSLDAPRLLMLGHCLDDLDMLLPDVPEETGEYFTRLRTLAGLLLDAARTT
;
A
#
# COMPACT_ATOMS: atom_id res chain seq x y z
N MET A 1 8.27 8.50 -10.68
CA MET A 1 8.73 8.49 -9.27
C MET A 1 9.18 7.10 -8.93
N ASP A 2 10.33 6.94 -8.30
CA ASP A 2 10.81 5.62 -7.95
C ASP A 2 10.17 5.08 -6.66
N LEU A 3 10.32 3.79 -6.43
CA LEU A 3 9.70 3.10 -5.30
C LEU A 3 10.18 3.66 -3.96
N ARG A 4 11.47 3.94 -3.81
CA ARG A 4 12.02 4.44 -2.55
C ARG A 4 11.45 5.82 -2.21
N THR A 5 11.39 6.72 -3.18
CA THR A 5 10.84 8.06 -2.98
C THR A 5 9.36 7.97 -2.60
N LEU A 6 8.61 7.11 -3.27
CA LEU A 6 7.19 6.94 -2.98
C LEU A 6 6.98 6.38 -1.57
N TRP A 7 7.80 5.39 -1.16
CA TRP A 7 7.75 4.84 0.19
C TRP A 7 8.08 5.90 1.24
N ASP A 8 9.12 6.69 1.01
CA ASP A 8 9.50 7.76 1.94
C ASP A 8 8.38 8.78 2.10
N GLN A 9 7.70 9.13 1.01
CA GLN A 9 6.54 10.03 1.06
C GLN A 9 5.39 9.41 1.84
N HIS A 10 5.11 8.14 1.59
CA HIS A 10 3.98 7.47 2.22
C HIS A 10 4.16 7.35 3.74
N ARG A 11 5.33 6.92 4.20
CA ARG A 11 5.57 6.75 5.63
C ARG A 11 5.65 8.08 6.39
N ALA A 12 5.90 9.18 5.69
CA ALA A 12 5.90 10.51 6.28
C ALA A 12 4.51 11.14 6.30
N ALA A 13 3.56 10.60 5.56
CA ALA A 13 2.22 11.14 5.47
C ALA A 13 1.39 10.74 6.69
N ALA A 14 0.56 11.68 7.17
CA ALA A 14 -0.37 11.39 8.24
C ALA A 14 -1.58 10.62 7.70
N TRP A 15 -2.16 9.78 8.54
CA TRP A 15 -3.42 9.11 8.20
C TRP A 15 -4.49 10.17 7.96
N PRO A 16 -5.23 10.10 6.85
CA PRO A 16 -6.25 11.11 6.55
C PRO A 16 -7.42 11.01 7.51
N LYS A 17 -8.05 12.16 7.77
CA LYS A 17 -9.24 12.21 8.60
C LYS A 17 -10.46 12.09 7.70
N PHE A 18 -11.22 11.03 7.90
CA PHE A 18 -12.44 10.81 7.13
C PHE A 18 -13.35 9.84 7.90
N SER A 19 -14.60 9.75 7.46
CA SER A 19 -15.55 8.79 8.03
C SER A 19 -16.03 7.88 6.92
N SER A 20 -15.86 6.57 7.11
CA SER A 20 -16.27 5.57 6.14
C SER A 20 -16.42 4.23 6.85
N SER A 21 -17.38 3.42 6.40
CA SER A 21 -17.54 2.06 6.90
C SER A 21 -16.34 1.17 6.58
N SER A 22 -15.52 1.58 5.60
CA SER A 22 -14.33 0.82 5.17
C SER A 22 -13.04 1.28 5.83
N GLU A 23 -13.09 2.24 6.76
CA GLU A 23 -11.87 2.80 7.37
C GLU A 23 -11.01 1.72 8.03
N GLY A 24 -11.62 0.80 8.77
CA GLY A 24 -10.89 -0.29 9.42
C GLY A 24 -10.18 -1.19 8.44
N GLU A 25 -10.83 -1.54 7.33
CA GLU A 25 -10.23 -2.35 6.28
C GLU A 25 -9.08 -1.61 5.60
N LEU A 26 -9.28 -0.32 5.28
CA LEU A 26 -8.24 0.52 4.68
C LEU A 26 -7.02 0.65 5.59
N MET A 27 -7.24 0.79 6.89
CA MET A 27 -6.16 0.87 7.86
C MET A 27 -5.37 -0.44 7.93
N THR A 28 -6.06 -1.58 7.86
CA THR A 28 -5.42 -2.90 7.82
C THR A 28 -4.57 -3.05 6.55
N LEU A 29 -5.12 -2.67 5.39
CA LEU A 29 -4.40 -2.74 4.13
C LEU A 29 -3.15 -1.87 4.14
N ASP A 30 -3.26 -0.65 4.67
CA ASP A 30 -2.12 0.26 4.80
C ASP A 30 -1.03 -0.36 5.69
N THR A 31 -1.42 -0.94 6.81
CA THR A 31 -0.49 -1.59 7.75
C THR A 31 0.24 -2.76 7.08
N VAL A 32 -0.48 -3.62 6.37
CA VAL A 32 0.12 -4.78 5.70
C VAL A 32 1.05 -4.34 4.57
N ILE A 33 0.63 -3.40 3.74
CA ILE A 33 1.45 -2.91 2.62
C ILE A 33 2.71 -2.22 3.16
N SER A 34 2.58 -1.41 4.21
CA SER A 34 3.72 -0.75 4.85
C SER A 34 4.69 -1.77 5.46
N GLY A 35 4.17 -2.83 6.05
CA GLY A 35 5.00 -3.92 6.57
C GLY A 35 5.78 -4.63 5.47
N CYS A 36 5.15 -4.88 4.33
CA CYS A 36 5.82 -5.47 3.17
C CYS A 36 6.91 -4.53 2.62
N ALA A 37 6.64 -3.22 2.56
CA ALA A 37 7.63 -2.24 2.11
C ALA A 37 8.84 -2.22 3.04
N THR A 38 8.61 -2.19 4.35
CA THR A 38 9.69 -2.23 5.34
C THR A 38 10.55 -3.48 5.16
N TYR A 39 9.91 -4.63 5.04
CA TYR A 39 10.63 -5.90 4.84
C TYR A 39 11.44 -5.88 3.56
N TYR A 40 10.84 -5.41 2.45
CA TYR A 40 11.51 -5.36 1.16
C TYR A 40 12.78 -4.50 1.19
N PHE A 41 12.72 -3.32 1.81
CA PHE A 41 13.88 -2.43 1.85
C PHE A 41 14.95 -2.95 2.80
N ASP A 42 14.60 -3.73 3.82
CA ASP A 42 15.58 -4.36 4.72
C ASP A 42 16.23 -5.59 4.08
N GLU A 43 15.44 -6.45 3.44
CA GLU A 43 15.90 -7.73 2.93
C GLU A 43 16.15 -7.76 1.43
N ARG A 44 15.76 -6.71 0.71
CA ARG A 44 15.86 -6.58 -0.75
C ARG A 44 15.04 -7.63 -1.51
N SER A 45 14.08 -8.23 -0.86
CA SER A 45 13.18 -9.23 -1.45
C SER A 45 11.93 -9.42 -0.61
N LEU A 46 10.93 -10.08 -1.18
CA LEU A 46 9.76 -10.55 -0.44
C LEU A 46 9.67 -12.07 -0.60
N ASP A 47 9.38 -12.76 0.49
CA ASP A 47 9.13 -14.21 0.42
C ASP A 47 7.75 -14.49 -0.20
N ALA A 48 7.49 -15.77 -0.53
CA ALA A 48 6.24 -16.16 -1.19
C ALA A 48 4.99 -15.77 -0.39
N PRO A 49 4.93 -15.96 0.95
CA PRO A 49 3.76 -15.52 1.71
C PRO A 49 3.50 -14.02 1.62
N ARG A 50 4.56 -13.19 1.66
CA ARG A 50 4.42 -11.74 1.56
C ARG A 50 4.01 -11.30 0.17
N LEU A 51 4.53 -11.94 -0.88
CA LEU A 51 4.10 -11.66 -2.26
C LEU A 51 2.62 -11.94 -2.44
N LEU A 52 2.14 -13.07 -1.93
CA LEU A 52 0.73 -13.44 -2.00
C LEU A 52 -0.14 -12.44 -1.23
N MET A 53 0.28 -12.09 -0.03
CA MET A 53 -0.43 -11.15 0.83
C MET A 53 -0.53 -9.77 0.17
N LEU A 54 0.56 -9.28 -0.42
CA LEU A 54 0.59 -8.00 -1.11
C LEU A 54 -0.34 -7.98 -2.32
N GLY A 55 -0.36 -9.08 -3.09
CA GLY A 55 -1.29 -9.22 -4.21
C GLY A 55 -2.76 -9.15 -3.77
N HIS A 56 -3.10 -9.82 -2.67
CA HIS A 56 -4.45 -9.75 -2.11
C HIS A 56 -4.79 -8.34 -1.63
N CYS A 57 -3.84 -7.64 -1.02
CA CYS A 57 -4.06 -6.25 -0.61
C CYS A 57 -4.34 -5.33 -1.80
N LEU A 58 -3.65 -5.54 -2.92
CA LEU A 58 -3.91 -4.78 -4.13
C LEU A 58 -5.33 -4.99 -4.63
N ASP A 59 -5.78 -6.24 -4.69
CA ASP A 59 -7.13 -6.57 -5.14
C ASP A 59 -8.17 -5.94 -4.22
N ASP A 60 -7.99 -6.06 -2.91
CA ASP A 60 -8.92 -5.49 -1.94
C ASP A 60 -8.94 -3.97 -2.02
N LEU A 61 -7.79 -3.34 -2.18
CA LEU A 61 -7.69 -1.89 -2.29
C LEU A 61 -8.40 -1.39 -3.55
N ASP A 62 -8.23 -2.10 -4.68
CA ASP A 62 -8.92 -1.74 -5.93
C ASP A 62 -10.43 -1.82 -5.77
N MET A 63 -10.94 -2.73 -4.95
CA MET A 63 -12.37 -2.84 -4.67
C MET A 63 -12.88 -1.70 -3.78
N LEU A 64 -12.05 -1.20 -2.86
CA LEU A 64 -12.45 -0.17 -1.90
C LEU A 64 -12.26 1.27 -2.41
N LEU A 65 -11.29 1.48 -3.31
CA LEU A 65 -10.95 2.83 -3.79
C LEU A 65 -12.13 3.63 -4.35
N PRO A 66 -13.05 3.04 -5.14
CA PRO A 66 -14.17 3.81 -5.67
C PRO A 66 -15.08 4.41 -4.59
N ASP A 67 -15.07 3.85 -3.38
CA ASP A 67 -15.95 4.27 -2.29
C ASP A 67 -15.27 5.17 -1.27
N VAL A 68 -13.96 5.48 -1.43
CA VAL A 68 -13.29 6.38 -0.49
C VAL A 68 -13.67 7.83 -0.78
N PRO A 69 -13.75 8.69 0.27
CA PRO A 69 -14.00 10.11 0.07
C PRO A 69 -12.95 10.76 -0.81
N GLU A 70 -13.38 11.68 -1.69
CA GLU A 70 -12.49 12.32 -2.65
C GLU A 70 -11.31 13.04 -1.98
N GLU A 71 -11.53 13.65 -0.83
CA GLU A 71 -10.48 14.37 -0.10
C GLU A 71 -9.36 13.43 0.41
N THR A 72 -9.61 12.12 0.45
CA THR A 72 -8.60 11.13 0.87
C THR A 72 -8.00 10.37 -0.32
N GLY A 73 -8.48 10.65 -1.53
CA GLY A 73 -8.09 9.91 -2.73
C GLY A 73 -6.60 9.93 -3.01
N GLU A 74 -5.96 11.09 -2.75
CA GLU A 74 -4.51 11.21 -2.96
C GLU A 74 -3.72 10.22 -2.09
N TYR A 75 -4.08 10.09 -0.82
CA TYR A 75 -3.42 9.16 0.09
C TYR A 75 -3.57 7.71 -0.39
N PHE A 76 -4.79 7.29 -0.71
CA PHE A 76 -5.05 5.90 -1.09
C PHE A 76 -4.61 5.58 -2.52
N THR A 77 -4.63 6.55 -3.43
CA THR A 77 -4.06 6.37 -4.77
C THR A 77 -2.55 6.17 -4.67
N ARG A 78 -1.88 6.92 -3.80
CA ARG A 78 -0.44 6.75 -3.55
C ARG A 78 -0.16 5.38 -2.93
N LEU A 79 -0.98 4.94 -1.97
CA LEU A 79 -0.86 3.62 -1.36
C LEU A 79 -0.98 2.52 -2.42
N ARG A 80 -1.96 2.64 -3.31
CA ARG A 80 -2.16 1.70 -4.42
C ARG A 80 -0.95 1.65 -5.35
N THR A 81 -0.43 2.81 -5.72
CA THR A 81 0.74 2.92 -6.59
C THR A 81 1.96 2.29 -5.91
N LEU A 82 2.16 2.59 -4.63
CA LEU A 82 3.25 2.01 -3.85
C LEU A 82 3.18 0.48 -3.85
N ALA A 83 2.01 -0.07 -3.55
CA ALA A 83 1.82 -1.52 -3.50
C ALA A 83 2.09 -2.18 -4.86
N GLY A 84 1.63 -1.56 -5.95
CA GLY A 84 1.85 -2.08 -7.30
C GLY A 84 3.32 -2.08 -7.68
N LEU A 85 4.03 -0.98 -7.43
CA LEU A 85 5.46 -0.88 -7.72
C LEU A 85 6.28 -1.84 -6.86
N LEU A 86 5.89 -2.00 -5.59
CA LEU A 86 6.55 -2.92 -4.68
C LEU A 86 6.42 -4.37 -5.16
N LEU A 87 5.21 -4.75 -5.57
CA LEU A 87 4.96 -6.09 -6.07
C LEU A 87 5.76 -6.38 -7.35
N ASP A 88 5.79 -5.42 -8.29
CA ASP A 88 6.57 -5.55 -9.52
C ASP A 88 8.07 -5.67 -9.22
N ALA A 89 8.60 -4.82 -8.34
CA ALA A 89 10.01 -4.87 -7.97
C ALA A 89 10.37 -6.20 -7.31
N ALA A 90 9.52 -6.71 -6.42
CA ALA A 90 9.77 -7.94 -5.71
C ALA A 90 9.71 -9.18 -6.62
N ARG A 91 8.86 -9.14 -7.66
CA ARG A 91 8.74 -10.24 -8.63
C ARG A 91 9.93 -10.33 -9.57
N THR A 92 10.65 -9.24 -9.77
CA THR A 92 11.79 -9.19 -10.70
C THR A 92 13.13 -9.49 -10.04
N THR A 93 13.17 -9.69 -8.74
CA THR A 93 14.41 -10.04 -8.02
C THR A 93 14.65 -11.57 -7.88
#